data_7b0fbd1e43a2f09755fe127161fa85a9
#
_entry.id   7b0fbd1e43a2f09755fe127161fa85a9
#
_cell.length_a   1.000
_cell.length_b   1.000
_cell.length_c   1.000
_cell.angle_alpha   90.00
_cell.angle_beta   90.00
_cell.angle_gamma   90.00
#
_symmetry.space_group_name_H-M   'P 1'
#
loop_
_entity.id
_entity.type
_entity.pdbx_description
1 polymer ?
#
loop_
_entity_poly.entity_id
_entity_poly.type
_entity_poly.pdbx_seq_one_letter_code
_entity_poly.pdbx_strand_id
1 'polypeptide(L)'
;MKKIFLLVCLAVVMALTAGAKDFERVPVAWKWLDSKEAIFSYDGTFADSSAFAVDARTGKTRTGVSAPAKYSEFPVQPEGAVNLTYSPDSTKLAFTRNNDLYVVDIASGKEQRLTFDGTDLILNGYASWVYFEEILGRPSKYKAFWWSPDSRKIGFYRFDNTNVPLFPIYSAFAKDYSGDPSHPTAAPAMSQSPKVTNLGIGGSLSETRYPKCGQTNPEVRIGIVEVPSFNPDVRVKSDGSYLLQPDIVWADFDPTVDQYFGIPFWGPDSEEFFIARMPRLQNTLDLYSVSVKDGSKKHIYHETYKTWIDWMDQVVFTDKGLYMVRNFETGWQQIYFLSYDGKEFRRLTDGTNWTVSVLRVDEKKGEVFFTAKRDASVRQAVYKVDSKGVITALTDPAYNAVGVKFSPDGRYFIASYSNVTTPTKVAVFQTSEGGMVSKGHGGDIAEANLRGPVMQKLRKGVYGLKGMVVADAATESYNPADYALGQLVHMTTPDGFT
;
A
#
# COMPACT_ATOMS: atom_id res chain seq x y z
N MET A 1 23.77 45.14 -29.12
CA MET A 1 23.57 43.70 -28.77
C MET A 1 23.43 43.45 -27.26
N LYS A 2 24.28 43.98 -26.37
CA LYS A 2 24.14 43.74 -24.91
C LYS A 2 22.82 44.24 -24.26
N LYS A 3 22.24 45.36 -24.73
CA LYS A 3 20.98 45.89 -24.19
C LYS A 3 19.74 45.11 -24.61
N ILE A 4 19.74 44.48 -25.79
CA ILE A 4 18.66 43.63 -26.28
C ILE A 4 18.66 42.28 -25.52
N PHE A 5 19.86 41.72 -25.24
CA PHE A 5 19.96 40.50 -24.47
C PHE A 5 19.49 40.66 -23.02
N LEU A 6 19.76 41.81 -22.41
CA LEU A 6 19.28 42.10 -21.05
C LEU A 6 17.74 42.29 -21.00
N LEU A 7 17.13 42.88 -22.03
CA LEU A 7 15.68 43.01 -22.11
C LEU A 7 14.97 41.70 -22.36
N VAL A 8 15.55 40.80 -23.17
CA VAL A 8 15.00 39.46 -23.40
C VAL A 8 15.14 38.58 -22.14
N CYS A 9 16.26 38.64 -21.42
CA CYS A 9 16.43 37.97 -20.16
C CYS A 9 15.48 38.50 -19.07
N LEU A 10 15.24 39.81 -19.02
CA LEU A 10 14.27 40.38 -18.08
C LEU A 10 12.83 40.02 -18.44
N ALA A 11 12.47 39.96 -19.72
CA ALA A 11 11.15 39.52 -20.18
C ALA A 11 10.92 38.02 -19.92
N VAL A 12 11.95 37.17 -20.08
CA VAL A 12 11.88 35.73 -19.74
C VAL A 12 11.77 35.51 -18.23
N VAL A 13 12.50 36.30 -17.42
CA VAL A 13 12.38 36.24 -15.96
C VAL A 13 11.01 36.74 -15.49
N MET A 14 10.46 37.80 -16.12
CA MET A 14 9.09 38.25 -15.80
C MET A 14 8.02 37.28 -16.28
N ALA A 15 8.21 36.60 -17.40
CA ALA A 15 7.28 35.57 -17.86
C ALA A 15 7.32 34.31 -16.95
N LEU A 16 8.49 33.96 -16.44
CA LEU A 16 8.64 32.85 -15.45
C LEU A 16 8.03 33.22 -14.09
N THR A 17 8.01 34.51 -13.72
CA THR A 17 7.37 34.96 -12.47
C THR A 17 5.87 35.18 -12.60
N ALA A 18 5.35 35.47 -13.84
CA ALA A 18 3.92 35.61 -14.07
C ALA A 18 3.18 34.27 -13.91
N GLY A 19 3.72 33.13 -14.40
CA GLY A 19 3.11 31.79 -14.22
C GLY A 19 3.07 31.32 -12.78
N ALA A 20 3.96 31.80 -11.90
CA ALA A 20 3.96 31.49 -10.49
C ALA A 20 2.84 32.15 -9.67
N LYS A 21 2.14 33.14 -10.24
CA LYS A 21 1.05 33.85 -9.56
C LYS A 21 -0.31 33.18 -9.69
N ASP A 22 -0.46 32.26 -10.63
CA ASP A 22 -1.75 31.60 -10.89
C ASP A 22 -1.99 30.41 -9.99
N PHE A 23 -0.96 29.93 -9.28
CA PHE A 23 -1.05 28.77 -8.41
C PHE A 23 -0.47 29.02 -7.02
N GLU A 24 -1.16 28.49 -6.02
CA GLU A 24 -0.72 28.44 -4.63
C GLU A 24 -0.39 27.01 -4.21
N ARG A 25 0.43 26.89 -3.17
CA ARG A 25 0.72 25.60 -2.57
C ARG A 25 -0.51 25.07 -1.85
N VAL A 26 -0.81 23.81 -2.06
CA VAL A 26 -1.80 23.08 -1.27
C VAL A 26 -1.10 22.06 -0.35
N PRO A 27 -1.73 21.63 0.74
CA PRO A 27 -1.20 20.57 1.58
C PRO A 27 -0.94 19.30 0.78
N VAL A 28 0.20 18.67 1.05
CA VAL A 28 0.62 17.39 0.42
C VAL A 28 0.28 16.18 1.28
N ALA A 29 -0.02 16.39 2.56
CA ALA A 29 -0.40 15.33 3.49
C ALA A 29 -1.45 15.82 4.49
N TRP A 30 -2.27 14.89 4.96
CA TRP A 30 -3.28 15.13 6.00
C TRP A 30 -3.56 13.88 6.79
N LYS A 31 -4.01 14.07 8.03
CA LYS A 31 -4.49 13.02 8.93
C LYS A 31 -5.52 13.56 9.89
N TRP A 32 -6.37 12.68 10.40
CA TRP A 32 -7.32 13.02 11.46
C TRP A 32 -6.61 13.06 12.80
N LEU A 33 -6.88 14.09 13.60
CA LEU A 33 -6.48 14.19 14.99
C LEU A 33 -7.50 13.47 15.89
N ASP A 34 -8.78 13.63 15.54
CA ASP A 34 -9.92 12.95 16.13
C ASP A 34 -11.07 12.85 15.13
N SER A 35 -12.30 12.57 15.59
CA SER A 35 -13.48 12.48 14.72
C SER A 35 -14.02 13.83 14.22
N LYS A 36 -13.44 14.96 14.64
CA LYS A 36 -13.93 16.30 14.35
C LYS A 36 -12.88 17.22 13.72
N GLU A 37 -11.62 16.99 14.02
CA GLU A 37 -10.53 17.85 13.57
C GLU A 37 -9.49 17.06 12.77
N ALA A 38 -9.02 17.64 11.69
CA ALA A 38 -7.95 17.10 10.88
C ALA A 38 -6.80 18.09 10.76
N ILE A 39 -5.57 17.57 10.67
CA ILE A 39 -4.36 18.35 10.43
C ILE A 39 -3.88 18.15 8.99
N PHE A 40 -3.48 19.25 8.37
CA PHE A 40 -2.97 19.34 6.99
C PHE A 40 -1.54 19.87 7.03
N SER A 41 -0.66 19.31 6.21
CA SER A 41 0.75 19.69 6.14
C SER A 41 1.17 20.01 4.73
N TYR A 42 1.90 21.12 4.56
CA TYR A 42 2.46 21.57 3.27
C TYR A 42 3.74 20.84 2.87
N ASP A 43 4.41 20.14 3.78
CA ASP A 43 5.68 19.45 3.55
C ASP A 43 5.66 17.96 3.98
N GLY A 44 4.53 17.51 4.56
CA GLY A 44 4.36 16.15 5.05
C GLY A 44 4.94 15.89 6.44
N THR A 45 5.63 16.84 7.06
CA THR A 45 6.25 16.66 8.39
C THR A 45 5.27 16.79 9.53
N PHE A 46 4.17 17.53 9.32
CA PHE A 46 3.20 17.91 10.36
C PHE A 46 3.78 18.73 11.51
N ALA A 47 4.88 19.46 11.27
CA ALA A 47 5.41 20.43 12.19
C ALA A 47 4.50 21.67 12.25
N ASP A 48 4.49 22.36 13.39
CA ASP A 48 3.65 23.55 13.62
C ASP A 48 3.90 24.68 12.62
N SER A 49 5.14 24.80 12.12
CA SER A 49 5.52 25.79 11.10
C SER A 49 4.99 25.50 9.69
N SER A 50 4.57 24.25 9.41
CA SER A 50 4.15 23.80 8.08
C SER A 50 2.75 23.18 8.08
N ALA A 51 2.05 23.20 9.22
CA ALA A 51 0.77 22.54 9.37
C ALA A 51 -0.30 23.45 9.99
N PHE A 52 -1.56 23.11 9.71
CA PHE A 52 -2.73 23.74 10.31
C PHE A 52 -3.82 22.68 10.49
N ALA A 53 -4.69 22.90 11.49
CA ALA A 53 -5.83 22.04 11.73
C ALA A 53 -7.13 22.69 11.26
N VAL A 54 -8.11 21.86 10.92
CA VAL A 54 -9.44 22.30 10.46
C VAL A 54 -10.51 21.49 11.17
N ASP A 55 -11.48 22.19 11.77
CA ASP A 55 -12.71 21.55 12.27
C ASP A 55 -13.60 21.16 11.06
N ALA A 56 -13.89 19.86 10.96
CA ALA A 56 -14.57 19.27 9.82
C ALA A 56 -16.02 19.74 9.63
N ARG A 57 -16.65 20.24 10.67
CA ARG A 57 -18.03 20.72 10.62
C ARG A 57 -18.13 22.20 10.30
N THR A 58 -17.24 23.00 10.86
CA THR A 58 -17.36 24.47 10.80
C THR A 58 -16.38 25.12 9.83
N GLY A 59 -15.33 24.38 9.40
CA GLY A 59 -14.26 24.92 8.58
C GLY A 59 -13.29 25.85 9.34
N LYS A 60 -13.46 25.99 10.66
CA LYS A 60 -12.58 26.83 11.46
C LYS A 60 -11.16 26.28 11.46
N THR A 61 -10.21 27.11 11.08
CA THR A 61 -8.78 26.77 11.02
C THR A 61 -8.06 27.16 12.31
N ARG A 62 -7.00 26.41 12.63
CA ARG A 62 -6.11 26.67 13.77
C ARG A 62 -4.67 26.40 13.34
N THR A 63 -3.78 27.37 13.55
CA THR A 63 -2.32 27.27 13.36
C THR A 63 -1.60 26.95 14.66
N GLY A 64 -0.29 26.73 14.63
CA GLY A 64 0.48 26.36 15.81
C GLY A 64 0.10 24.97 16.32
N VAL A 65 -0.19 24.04 15.42
CA VAL A 65 -0.54 22.66 15.70
C VAL A 65 0.49 21.75 15.06
N SER A 66 0.89 20.74 15.82
CA SER A 66 1.72 19.68 15.32
C SER A 66 1.07 18.33 15.60
N ALA A 67 1.40 17.35 14.81
CA ALA A 67 1.05 15.99 15.14
C ALA A 67 2.34 15.15 15.09
N PRO A 68 2.47 14.14 15.98
CA PRO A 68 3.66 13.32 16.01
C PRO A 68 3.98 12.87 14.58
N ALA A 69 5.17 13.18 14.10
CA ALA A 69 5.69 12.55 12.90
C ALA A 69 5.66 11.03 13.18
N LYS A 70 5.28 10.23 12.19
CA LYS A 70 5.72 8.84 12.21
C LYS A 70 7.23 8.94 12.33
N TYR A 71 7.78 8.32 13.36
CA TYR A 71 9.21 8.35 13.66
C TYR A 71 10.05 8.34 12.38
N SER A 72 10.77 9.43 12.10
CA SER A 72 11.70 9.49 10.99
C SER A 72 12.94 8.63 11.27
N GLU A 73 13.18 8.34 12.55
CA GLU A 73 14.28 7.51 13.03
C GLU A 73 13.77 6.53 14.09
N PHE A 74 14.32 5.32 14.05
CA PHE A 74 14.03 4.33 15.09
C PHE A 74 14.81 4.72 16.36
N PRO A 75 14.17 4.70 17.55
CA PRO A 75 14.82 5.10 18.80
C PRO A 75 15.93 4.14 19.21
N VAL A 76 15.89 2.92 18.69
CA VAL A 76 16.92 1.89 18.83
C VAL A 76 17.27 1.38 17.44
N GLN A 77 18.57 1.34 17.15
CA GLN A 77 19.09 0.85 15.87
C GLN A 77 20.13 -0.25 16.14
N PRO A 78 19.72 -1.52 16.27
CA PRO A 78 20.64 -2.63 16.50
C PRO A 78 21.65 -2.75 15.36
N GLU A 79 22.89 -3.02 15.68
CA GLU A 79 23.96 -3.16 14.68
C GLU A 79 23.64 -4.27 13.68
N GLY A 80 23.82 -3.99 12.39
CA GLY A 80 23.52 -4.93 11.30
C GLY A 80 22.05 -5.27 11.10
N ALA A 81 21.14 -4.59 11.80
CA ALA A 81 19.72 -4.80 11.63
C ALA A 81 19.21 -4.21 10.31
N VAL A 82 18.34 -4.95 9.62
CA VAL A 82 17.61 -4.48 8.45
C VAL A 82 16.12 -4.75 8.62
N ASN A 83 15.29 -4.02 7.86
CA ASN A 83 13.84 -4.17 7.86
C ASN A 83 13.17 -3.87 9.22
N LEU A 84 13.76 -2.95 10.02
CA LEU A 84 13.19 -2.55 11.30
C LEU A 84 11.69 -2.22 11.14
N THR A 85 10.87 -2.87 11.95
CA THR A 85 9.42 -2.74 11.88
C THR A 85 8.84 -2.68 13.30
N TYR A 86 8.12 -1.57 13.60
CA TYR A 86 7.43 -1.43 14.88
C TYR A 86 6.37 -2.51 15.08
N SER A 87 6.24 -3.00 16.32
CA SER A 87 5.03 -3.66 16.75
C SER A 87 3.84 -2.70 16.71
N PRO A 88 2.59 -3.16 16.54
CA PRO A 88 1.41 -2.30 16.53
C PRO A 88 1.28 -1.37 17.74
N ASP A 89 1.66 -1.84 18.94
CA ASP A 89 1.70 -1.06 20.18
C ASP A 89 2.92 -0.13 20.31
N SER A 90 3.84 -0.18 19.35
CA SER A 90 5.07 0.62 19.29
C SER A 90 6.04 0.41 20.45
N THR A 91 5.95 -0.71 21.18
CA THR A 91 6.84 -1.04 22.31
C THR A 91 8.09 -1.82 21.87
N LYS A 92 8.05 -2.45 20.69
CA LYS A 92 9.11 -3.32 20.17
C LYS A 92 9.41 -3.02 18.72
N LEU A 93 10.60 -3.44 18.27
CA LEU A 93 11.00 -3.48 16.85
C LEU A 93 11.39 -4.91 16.48
N ALA A 94 10.78 -5.43 15.41
CA ALA A 94 11.27 -6.65 14.77
C ALA A 94 12.21 -6.27 13.61
N PHE A 95 13.20 -7.09 13.37
CA PHE A 95 14.17 -6.90 12.30
C PHE A 95 14.83 -8.22 11.91
N THR A 96 15.53 -8.23 10.78
CA THR A 96 16.37 -9.36 10.39
C THR A 96 17.83 -8.97 10.48
N ARG A 97 18.68 -9.94 10.85
CA ARG A 97 20.14 -9.84 10.90
C ARG A 97 20.75 -11.20 10.60
N ASN A 98 21.69 -11.26 9.67
CA ASN A 98 22.33 -12.51 9.23
C ASN A 98 21.31 -13.60 8.87
N ASN A 99 20.23 -13.20 8.18
CA ASN A 99 19.14 -14.09 7.74
C ASN A 99 18.34 -14.76 8.85
N ASP A 100 18.40 -14.23 10.07
CA ASP A 100 17.53 -14.60 11.17
C ASP A 100 16.66 -13.43 11.64
N LEU A 101 15.54 -13.80 12.25
CA LEU A 101 14.55 -12.89 12.80
C LEU A 101 14.86 -12.56 14.26
N TYR A 102 14.79 -11.29 14.60
CA TYR A 102 15.05 -10.72 15.92
C TYR A 102 13.95 -9.76 16.35
N VAL A 103 13.86 -9.54 17.65
CA VAL A 103 13.06 -8.47 18.26
C VAL A 103 13.90 -7.74 19.30
N VAL A 104 13.72 -6.42 19.38
CA VAL A 104 14.28 -5.57 20.44
C VAL A 104 13.16 -4.87 21.18
N ASP A 105 13.20 -4.87 22.51
CA ASP A 105 12.35 -4.05 23.37
C ASP A 105 12.90 -2.61 23.39
N ILE A 106 12.06 -1.66 23.03
CA ILE A 106 12.48 -0.25 22.87
C ILE A 106 12.90 0.38 24.19
N ALA A 107 12.20 0.05 25.28
CA ALA A 107 12.42 0.67 26.58
C ALA A 107 13.73 0.19 27.22
N SER A 108 14.03 -1.10 27.12
CA SER A 108 15.21 -1.72 27.73
C SER A 108 16.42 -1.85 26.81
N GLY A 109 16.20 -1.73 25.48
CA GLY A 109 17.21 -2.02 24.47
C GLY A 109 17.62 -3.49 24.38
N LYS A 110 16.91 -4.41 25.06
CA LYS A 110 17.24 -5.83 25.06
C LYS A 110 16.78 -6.49 23.77
N GLU A 111 17.69 -7.21 23.11
CA GLU A 111 17.43 -7.98 21.91
C GLU A 111 17.12 -9.44 22.24
N GLN A 112 16.28 -10.06 21.39
CA GLN A 112 16.06 -11.48 21.39
C GLN A 112 16.06 -12.03 19.97
N ARG A 113 16.84 -13.09 19.72
CA ARG A 113 16.84 -13.87 18.48
C ARG A 113 15.66 -14.84 18.51
N LEU A 114 14.88 -14.90 17.43
CA LEU A 114 13.70 -15.74 17.31
C LEU A 114 13.90 -16.97 16.44
N THR A 115 14.82 -16.91 15.46
CA THR A 115 15.22 -18.04 14.59
C THR A 115 16.71 -18.25 14.65
N PHE A 116 17.20 -19.48 14.35
CA PHE A 116 18.59 -19.85 14.67
C PHE A 116 19.30 -20.65 13.56
N ASP A 117 18.65 -20.84 12.43
CA ASP A 117 19.16 -21.63 11.31
C ASP A 117 19.49 -20.79 10.07
N GLY A 118 19.51 -19.45 10.22
CA GLY A 118 19.85 -18.51 9.15
C GLY A 118 21.26 -18.74 8.60
N THR A 119 21.36 -18.85 7.28
CA THR A 119 22.62 -18.97 6.52
C THR A 119 22.51 -18.19 5.22
N ASP A 120 23.53 -18.24 4.36
CA ASP A 120 23.45 -17.66 3.01
C ASP A 120 22.38 -18.32 2.11
N LEU A 121 21.87 -19.48 2.50
CA LEU A 121 20.85 -20.23 1.74
C LEU A 121 19.53 -20.31 2.49
N ILE A 122 19.52 -20.22 3.79
CA ILE A 122 18.33 -20.30 4.65
C ILE A 122 18.03 -18.91 5.17
N LEU A 123 16.85 -18.38 4.83
CA LEU A 123 16.45 -17.02 5.13
C LEU A 123 15.19 -17.01 5.98
N ASN A 124 15.25 -16.47 7.18
CA ASN A 124 14.11 -16.32 8.08
C ASN A 124 13.64 -14.87 8.14
N GLY A 125 12.42 -14.60 7.71
CA GLY A 125 11.86 -13.25 7.68
C GLY A 125 12.52 -12.31 6.66
N TYR A 126 13.40 -12.82 5.84
CA TYR A 126 14.07 -12.14 4.75
C TYR A 126 13.79 -12.88 3.44
N ALA A 127 13.26 -12.19 2.43
CA ALA A 127 12.75 -12.83 1.22
C ALA A 127 13.86 -13.32 0.29
N SER A 128 13.64 -14.48 -0.35
CA SER A 128 14.35 -14.84 -1.57
C SER A 128 14.04 -13.85 -2.69
N TRP A 129 14.96 -13.71 -3.67
CA TRP A 129 14.83 -12.73 -4.74
C TRP A 129 13.50 -12.79 -5.48
N VAL A 130 13.04 -13.97 -5.88
CA VAL A 130 11.77 -14.12 -6.61
C VAL A 130 10.58 -13.60 -5.80
N TYR A 131 10.58 -13.79 -4.48
CA TYR A 131 9.54 -13.25 -3.62
C TYR A 131 9.64 -11.74 -3.44
N PHE A 132 10.86 -11.22 -3.28
CA PHE A 132 11.10 -9.78 -3.19
C PHE A 132 10.64 -9.05 -4.46
N GLU A 133 10.99 -9.60 -5.63
CA GLU A 133 10.74 -8.94 -6.91
C GLU A 133 9.28 -9.08 -7.34
N GLU A 134 8.75 -10.32 -7.30
CA GLU A 134 7.53 -10.69 -8.01
C GLU A 134 6.28 -10.77 -7.08
N ILE A 135 6.45 -11.08 -5.80
CA ILE A 135 5.33 -11.40 -4.91
C ILE A 135 5.13 -10.33 -3.84
N LEU A 136 6.16 -10.06 -3.02
CA LEU A 136 6.09 -9.08 -1.95
C LEU A 136 6.30 -7.65 -2.45
N GLY A 137 6.90 -7.51 -3.64
CA GLY A 137 7.21 -6.25 -4.30
C GLY A 137 8.43 -5.53 -3.71
N ARG A 138 9.12 -4.75 -4.52
CA ARG A 138 10.34 -4.01 -4.14
C ARG A 138 10.19 -3.09 -2.92
N PRO A 139 9.01 -2.45 -2.65
CA PRO A 139 8.83 -1.66 -1.43
C PRO A 139 8.98 -2.45 -0.14
N SER A 140 8.87 -3.79 -0.17
CA SER A 140 9.11 -4.66 0.99
C SER A 140 10.55 -4.61 1.48
N LYS A 141 11.51 -4.25 0.61
CA LYS A 141 12.96 -4.28 0.89
C LYS A 141 13.41 -5.63 1.46
N TYR A 142 12.93 -6.72 0.87
CA TYR A 142 13.13 -8.11 1.32
C TYR A 142 12.46 -8.48 2.66
N LYS A 143 11.67 -7.62 3.29
CA LYS A 143 10.97 -7.97 4.51
C LYS A 143 9.93 -9.06 4.24
N ALA A 144 9.99 -10.17 4.97
CA ALA A 144 9.09 -11.30 4.88
C ALA A 144 8.60 -11.76 6.26
N PHE A 145 8.25 -10.79 7.12
CA PHE A 145 7.66 -11.02 8.43
C PHE A 145 6.61 -9.96 8.77
N TRP A 146 5.62 -10.33 9.59
CA TRP A 146 4.45 -9.50 9.89
C TRP A 146 4.03 -9.66 11.35
N TRP A 147 3.90 -8.55 12.07
CA TRP A 147 3.39 -8.51 13.43
C TRP A 147 1.91 -8.86 13.51
N SER A 148 1.52 -9.63 14.53
CA SER A 148 0.12 -9.79 14.90
C SER A 148 -0.45 -8.48 15.47
N PRO A 149 -1.77 -8.21 15.32
CA PRO A 149 -2.42 -7.01 15.85
C PRO A 149 -2.20 -6.77 17.34
N ASP A 150 -2.11 -7.83 18.14
CA ASP A 150 -1.87 -7.80 19.59
C ASP A 150 -0.39 -7.55 19.97
N SER A 151 0.52 -7.42 19.01
CA SER A 151 1.96 -7.21 19.23
C SER A 151 2.69 -8.34 19.98
N ARG A 152 2.12 -9.55 19.97
CA ARG A 152 2.63 -10.69 20.72
C ARG A 152 3.23 -11.79 19.85
N LYS A 153 2.88 -11.81 18.56
CA LYS A 153 3.32 -12.86 17.64
C LYS A 153 3.89 -12.24 16.35
N ILE A 154 4.74 -12.99 15.68
CA ILE A 154 5.24 -12.66 14.34
C ILE A 154 5.03 -13.86 13.44
N GLY A 155 4.28 -13.65 12.34
CA GLY A 155 4.27 -14.57 11.21
C GLY A 155 5.42 -14.25 10.28
N PHE A 156 6.10 -15.25 9.75
CA PHE A 156 7.23 -15.04 8.85
C PHE A 156 7.35 -16.15 7.82
N TYR A 157 8.02 -15.84 6.70
CA TYR A 157 8.41 -16.83 5.71
C TYR A 157 9.87 -17.23 5.92
N ARG A 158 10.12 -18.54 5.86
CA ARG A 158 11.43 -19.15 5.81
C ARG A 158 11.66 -19.71 4.42
N PHE A 159 12.71 -19.26 3.78
CA PHE A 159 13.10 -19.69 2.44
C PHE A 159 14.33 -20.59 2.52
N ASP A 160 14.31 -21.67 1.74
CA ASP A 160 15.47 -22.50 1.46
C ASP A 160 15.86 -22.33 -0.02
N ASN A 161 16.99 -21.65 -0.23
CA ASN A 161 17.54 -21.37 -1.56
C ASN A 161 18.57 -22.41 -2.01
N THR A 162 18.75 -23.53 -1.30
CA THR A 162 19.81 -24.49 -1.59
C THR A 162 19.84 -24.93 -3.05
N ASN A 163 18.65 -25.22 -3.61
CA ASN A 163 18.51 -25.68 -4.98
C ASN A 163 18.18 -24.57 -5.99
N VAL A 164 18.13 -23.30 -5.56
CA VAL A 164 17.88 -22.18 -6.46
C VAL A 164 19.16 -21.83 -7.20
N PRO A 165 19.17 -21.79 -8.56
CA PRO A 165 20.38 -21.52 -9.31
C PRO A 165 20.85 -20.06 -9.15
N LEU A 166 22.15 -19.84 -9.30
CA LEU A 166 22.74 -18.51 -9.39
C LEU A 166 22.44 -17.90 -10.78
N PHE A 167 22.09 -16.63 -10.76
CA PHE A 167 21.87 -15.81 -11.94
C PHE A 167 22.88 -14.66 -11.96
N PRO A 168 23.73 -14.57 -12.99
CA PRO A 168 24.71 -13.51 -13.11
C PRO A 168 24.07 -12.25 -13.72
N ILE A 169 24.31 -11.11 -13.09
CA ILE A 169 23.91 -9.79 -13.58
C ILE A 169 25.17 -8.96 -13.84
N TYR A 170 25.39 -8.64 -15.11
CA TYR A 170 26.50 -7.80 -15.53
C TYR A 170 26.10 -6.32 -15.53
N SER A 171 26.94 -5.47 -14.96
CA SER A 171 26.84 -4.01 -15.06
C SER A 171 28.07 -3.47 -15.80
N ALA A 172 27.84 -2.66 -16.83
CA ALA A 172 28.91 -2.00 -17.58
C ALA A 172 29.64 -0.92 -16.75
N PHE A 173 29.10 -0.55 -15.61
CA PHE A 173 29.70 0.44 -14.72
C PHE A 173 30.45 -0.27 -13.59
N ALA A 174 31.75 -0.01 -13.49
CA ALA A 174 32.51 -0.36 -12.32
C ALA A 174 32.10 0.59 -11.18
N LYS A 175 31.00 0.31 -10.51
CA LYS A 175 30.58 1.07 -9.34
C LYS A 175 30.85 0.24 -8.09
N ASP A 176 31.50 0.89 -7.16
CA ASP A 176 31.43 0.52 -5.77
C ASP A 176 30.00 0.84 -5.30
N TYR A 177 29.12 -0.15 -5.31
CA TYR A 177 27.69 0.00 -4.92
C TYR A 177 27.51 0.20 -3.43
N SER A 178 28.58 0.27 -2.64
CA SER A 178 28.54 0.38 -1.19
C SER A 178 27.96 1.71 -0.66
N GLY A 179 27.53 2.63 -1.53
CA GLY A 179 27.11 3.95 -1.09
C GLY A 179 25.95 4.63 -1.85
N ASP A 180 25.28 3.98 -2.81
CA ASP A 180 24.18 4.60 -3.53
C ASP A 180 22.81 4.20 -2.91
N PRO A 181 22.15 5.07 -2.14
CA PRO A 181 20.87 4.76 -1.50
C PRO A 181 19.70 4.53 -2.49
N SER A 182 19.87 4.87 -3.77
CA SER A 182 18.89 4.62 -4.83
C SER A 182 19.01 3.22 -5.43
N HIS A 183 20.10 2.50 -5.13
CA HIS A 183 20.31 1.15 -5.64
C HIS A 183 19.83 0.10 -4.64
N PRO A 184 19.07 -0.94 -5.06
CA PRO A 184 18.57 -1.98 -4.15
C PRO A 184 19.67 -2.79 -3.46
N THR A 185 20.93 -2.64 -3.88
CA THR A 185 22.12 -3.25 -3.27
C THR A 185 22.78 -2.38 -2.19
N ALA A 186 22.30 -1.15 -1.97
CA ALA A 186 22.80 -0.28 -0.91
C ALA A 186 22.29 -0.67 0.51
N ALA A 187 21.62 -1.80 0.63
CA ALA A 187 21.38 -2.38 1.95
C ALA A 187 22.72 -2.75 2.59
N PRO A 188 22.91 -2.48 3.90
CA PRO A 188 24.11 -2.89 4.61
C PRO A 188 24.35 -4.37 4.37
N ALA A 189 25.63 -4.74 4.27
CA ALA A 189 26.11 -6.06 3.89
C ALA A 189 25.30 -7.20 4.54
N MET A 190 24.24 -7.60 3.85
CA MET A 190 23.49 -8.80 4.19
C MET A 190 24.14 -9.97 3.46
N SER A 191 24.14 -11.12 4.06
CA SER A 191 24.69 -12.33 3.47
C SER A 191 24.08 -12.68 2.10
N GLN A 192 22.96 -12.07 1.76
CA GLN A 192 22.25 -12.19 0.48
C GLN A 192 22.45 -11.00 -0.47
N SER A 193 23.27 -10.01 -0.10
CA SER A 193 23.72 -9.05 -1.11
C SER A 193 24.37 -9.84 -2.23
N PRO A 194 24.03 -9.58 -3.50
CA PRO A 194 24.66 -10.28 -4.62
C PRO A 194 26.18 -10.21 -4.43
N LYS A 195 26.86 -11.35 -4.53
CA LYS A 195 28.31 -11.34 -4.51
C LYS A 195 28.79 -10.52 -5.70
N VAL A 196 29.25 -9.30 -5.44
CA VAL A 196 29.70 -8.40 -6.49
C VAL A 196 31.17 -8.61 -6.74
N THR A 197 31.51 -9.02 -7.95
CA THR A 197 32.88 -9.08 -8.43
C THR A 197 33.15 -7.85 -9.29
N ASN A 198 34.03 -6.98 -8.84
CA ASN A 198 34.48 -5.82 -9.62
C ASN A 198 35.45 -6.27 -10.71
N LEU A 199 35.14 -6.00 -11.95
CA LEU A 199 35.92 -6.34 -13.13
C LEU A 199 36.81 -5.16 -13.61
N GLY A 200 36.98 -4.13 -12.78
CA GLY A 200 37.70 -2.92 -13.14
C GLY A 200 37.01 -2.13 -14.25
N ILE A 201 37.77 -1.74 -15.30
CA ILE A 201 37.22 -1.02 -16.47
C ILE A 201 36.11 -1.82 -17.19
N GLY A 202 36.12 -3.14 -17.03
CA GLY A 202 35.09 -4.05 -17.61
C GLY A 202 33.75 -4.06 -16.87
N GLY A 203 33.56 -3.24 -15.83
CA GLY A 203 32.32 -3.20 -15.09
C GLY A 203 32.29 -4.09 -13.85
N SER A 204 31.10 -4.58 -13.47
CA SER A 204 30.91 -5.48 -12.34
C SER A 204 29.97 -6.64 -12.67
N LEU A 205 30.20 -7.77 -11.99
CA LEU A 205 29.35 -8.94 -12.03
C LEU A 205 28.73 -9.16 -10.64
N SER A 206 27.42 -9.24 -10.56
CA SER A 206 26.72 -9.68 -9.36
C SER A 206 26.05 -11.02 -9.61
N GLU A 207 26.08 -11.90 -8.61
CA GLU A 207 25.44 -13.22 -8.67
C GLU A 207 24.37 -13.30 -7.58
N THR A 208 23.14 -13.59 -7.96
CA THR A 208 22.02 -13.76 -7.02
C THR A 208 21.30 -15.07 -7.27
N ARG A 209 20.67 -15.62 -6.25
CA ARG A 209 19.81 -16.80 -6.35
C ARG A 209 18.48 -16.39 -7.01
N TYR A 210 18.33 -16.68 -8.31
CA TYR A 210 17.15 -16.32 -9.08
C TYR A 210 16.77 -17.43 -10.06
N PRO A 211 15.57 -18.04 -9.93
CA PRO A 211 15.12 -19.09 -10.83
C PRO A 211 14.57 -18.48 -12.12
N LYS A 212 15.12 -18.86 -13.25
CA LYS A 212 14.50 -18.61 -14.57
C LYS A 212 13.34 -19.57 -14.80
N CYS A 213 12.57 -19.31 -15.84
CA CYS A 213 11.49 -20.20 -16.29
C CYS A 213 11.97 -21.66 -16.37
N GLY A 214 11.24 -22.57 -15.72
CA GLY A 214 11.57 -23.99 -15.64
C GLY A 214 12.66 -24.38 -14.64
N GLN A 215 13.30 -23.42 -13.95
CA GLN A 215 14.28 -23.72 -12.90
C GLN A 215 13.63 -23.84 -11.52
N THR A 216 14.34 -24.39 -10.57
CA THR A 216 13.87 -24.66 -9.20
C THR A 216 13.64 -23.36 -8.42
N ASN A 217 12.45 -23.21 -7.86
CA ASN A 217 12.08 -22.17 -6.92
C ASN A 217 12.64 -22.44 -5.51
N PRO A 218 12.70 -21.42 -4.63
CA PRO A 218 12.96 -21.65 -3.21
C PRO A 218 11.84 -22.49 -2.59
N GLU A 219 12.20 -23.41 -1.68
CA GLU A 219 11.23 -24.03 -0.78
C GLU A 219 10.83 -23.02 0.29
N VAL A 220 9.53 -22.94 0.59
CA VAL A 220 8.99 -21.95 1.52
C VAL A 220 8.22 -22.62 2.63
N ARG A 221 8.57 -22.28 3.88
CA ARG A 221 7.80 -22.63 5.07
C ARG A 221 7.28 -21.37 5.72
N ILE A 222 6.14 -21.47 6.35
CA ILE A 222 5.48 -20.36 7.04
C ILE A 222 5.52 -20.63 8.53
N GLY A 223 6.21 -19.79 9.27
CA GLY A 223 6.38 -19.89 10.71
C GLY A 223 5.59 -18.82 11.45
N ILE A 224 5.10 -19.18 12.62
CA ILE A 224 4.50 -18.26 13.59
C ILE A 224 5.26 -18.46 14.90
N VAL A 225 5.79 -17.35 15.45
CA VAL A 225 6.57 -17.35 16.68
C VAL A 225 5.98 -16.38 17.69
N GLU A 226 5.83 -16.81 18.95
CA GLU A 226 5.52 -15.89 20.03
C GLU A 226 6.75 -15.06 20.39
N VAL A 227 6.52 -13.77 20.58
CA VAL A 227 7.54 -12.85 21.08
C VAL A 227 7.58 -12.97 22.62
N PRO A 228 8.66 -13.50 23.19
CA PRO A 228 8.75 -13.69 24.61
C PRO A 228 8.68 -12.36 25.37
N SER A 229 8.21 -12.43 26.62
CA SER A 229 8.26 -11.27 27.49
C SER A 229 9.73 -10.96 27.85
N PHE A 230 10.15 -9.70 27.70
CA PHE A 230 11.49 -9.24 28.08
C PHE A 230 11.59 -9.12 29.63
N ASN A 231 11.28 -10.20 30.34
CA ASN A 231 11.34 -10.23 31.79
C ASN A 231 12.80 -10.18 32.26
N PRO A 232 13.20 -9.28 33.15
CA PRO A 232 14.55 -9.20 33.69
C PRO A 232 15.00 -10.47 34.45
N ASP A 233 14.06 -11.32 34.88
CA ASP A 233 14.36 -12.54 35.62
C ASP A 233 14.72 -13.76 34.74
N VAL A 234 14.65 -13.64 33.41
CA VAL A 234 15.05 -14.72 32.49
C VAL A 234 16.58 -14.76 32.40
N ARG A 235 17.17 -15.89 32.74
CA ARG A 235 18.62 -16.11 32.67
C ARG A 235 19.14 -15.93 31.27
N VAL A 236 20.06 -14.98 31.14
CA VAL A 236 20.77 -14.69 29.89
C VAL A 236 22.07 -15.52 29.90
N LYS A 237 22.47 -16.10 28.77
CA LYS A 237 23.78 -16.73 28.59
C LYS A 237 24.90 -15.70 28.72
N SER A 238 26.14 -16.16 28.92
CA SER A 238 27.33 -15.29 29.04
C SER A 238 27.60 -14.41 27.79
N ASP A 239 27.01 -14.74 26.65
CA ASP A 239 27.06 -13.97 25.40
C ASP A 239 25.91 -12.95 25.24
N GLY A 240 25.09 -12.78 26.28
CA GLY A 240 23.93 -11.88 26.27
C GLY A 240 22.68 -12.45 25.62
N SER A 241 22.70 -13.66 25.07
CA SER A 241 21.53 -14.32 24.45
C SER A 241 20.63 -15.01 25.48
N TYR A 242 19.33 -15.09 25.20
CA TYR A 242 18.39 -15.82 26.04
C TYR A 242 18.57 -17.33 25.95
N LEU A 243 18.34 -18.02 27.06
CA LEU A 243 18.55 -19.47 27.17
C LEU A 243 17.48 -20.30 26.44
N LEU A 244 16.37 -19.70 26.05
CA LEU A 244 15.24 -20.40 25.43
C LEU A 244 15.06 -19.97 23.98
N GLN A 245 15.24 -20.90 23.06
CA GLN A 245 14.78 -20.76 21.70
C GLN A 245 13.24 -20.77 21.71
N PRO A 246 12.57 -19.76 21.16
CA PRO A 246 11.11 -19.80 21.06
C PRO A 246 10.65 -20.97 20.19
N ASP A 247 9.55 -21.60 20.59
CA ASP A 247 8.90 -22.58 19.74
C ASP A 247 8.27 -21.90 18.51
N ILE A 248 8.47 -22.50 17.34
CA ILE A 248 7.89 -22.02 16.09
C ILE A 248 6.77 -22.98 15.70
N VAL A 249 5.56 -22.44 15.58
CA VAL A 249 4.43 -23.14 14.98
C VAL A 249 4.56 -23.05 13.47
N TRP A 250 4.72 -24.17 12.80
CA TRP A 250 4.82 -24.24 11.35
C TRP A 250 3.45 -24.52 10.74
N ALA A 251 3.04 -23.69 9.76
CA ALA A 251 1.83 -23.94 9.00
C ALA A 251 1.94 -25.26 8.21
N ASP A 252 0.86 -26.02 8.18
CA ASP A 252 0.77 -27.34 7.55
C ASP A 252 0.72 -27.25 6.01
N PHE A 253 1.81 -26.73 5.40
CA PHE A 253 2.04 -26.78 3.96
C PHE A 253 3.27 -27.63 3.66
N ASP A 254 3.18 -28.45 2.62
CA ASP A 254 4.34 -29.21 2.13
C ASP A 254 5.29 -28.26 1.39
N PRO A 255 6.51 -28.00 1.91
CA PRO A 255 7.46 -27.07 1.31
C PRO A 255 8.05 -27.57 -0.01
N THR A 256 7.96 -28.88 -0.31
CA THR A 256 8.52 -29.50 -1.53
C THR A 256 7.63 -29.27 -2.76
N VAL A 257 6.39 -28.82 -2.55
CA VAL A 257 5.47 -28.49 -3.63
C VAL A 257 5.89 -27.16 -4.28
N ASP A 258 5.98 -27.14 -5.62
CA ASP A 258 6.29 -25.92 -6.38
C ASP A 258 5.10 -24.95 -6.35
N GLN A 259 5.11 -24.07 -5.39
CA GLN A 259 4.01 -23.16 -5.05
C GLN A 259 4.53 -21.80 -4.58
N TYR A 260 3.64 -20.83 -4.66
CA TYR A 260 3.87 -19.47 -4.17
C TYR A 260 2.88 -19.12 -3.06
N PHE A 261 3.31 -18.28 -2.12
CA PHE A 261 2.49 -17.69 -1.08
C PHE A 261 2.51 -16.17 -1.20
N GLY A 262 1.34 -15.55 -1.22
CA GLY A 262 1.18 -14.10 -1.31
C GLY A 262 1.53 -13.37 -0.01
N ILE A 263 1.27 -12.08 0.04
CA ILE A 263 1.38 -11.30 1.27
C ILE A 263 0.32 -11.83 2.25
N PRO A 264 0.72 -12.29 3.44
CA PRO A 264 -0.23 -12.82 4.42
C PRO A 264 -0.95 -11.72 5.17
N PHE A 265 -2.07 -12.10 5.80
CA PHE A 265 -2.88 -11.21 6.62
C PHE A 265 -3.10 -11.82 8.00
N TRP A 266 -3.00 -11.00 9.04
CA TRP A 266 -3.42 -11.41 10.38
C TRP A 266 -4.92 -11.20 10.56
N GLY A 267 -5.58 -12.17 11.19
CA GLY A 267 -6.92 -12.00 11.72
C GLY A 267 -6.94 -10.93 12.84
N PRO A 268 -8.06 -10.24 13.05
CA PRO A 268 -8.14 -9.15 14.02
C PRO A 268 -7.93 -9.57 15.48
N ASP A 269 -8.22 -10.83 15.81
CA ASP A 269 -8.02 -11.45 17.12
C ASP A 269 -6.61 -12.00 17.34
N SER A 270 -5.74 -11.97 16.32
CA SER A 270 -4.39 -12.55 16.35
C SER A 270 -4.32 -14.07 16.55
N GLU A 271 -5.43 -14.79 16.33
CA GLU A 271 -5.52 -16.25 16.48
C GLU A 271 -5.39 -17.00 15.15
N GLU A 272 -5.53 -16.28 14.04
CA GLU A 272 -5.44 -16.84 12.70
C GLU A 272 -4.51 -16.02 11.80
N PHE A 273 -3.75 -16.72 10.94
CA PHE A 273 -2.87 -16.14 9.95
C PHE A 273 -3.34 -16.56 8.56
N PHE A 274 -3.83 -15.63 7.76
CA PHE A 274 -4.44 -15.91 6.46
C PHE A 274 -3.39 -15.91 5.36
N ILE A 275 -3.35 -16.97 4.58
CA ILE A 275 -2.34 -17.24 3.57
C ILE A 275 -3.01 -17.49 2.22
N ALA A 276 -2.73 -16.65 1.24
CA ALA A 276 -3.07 -16.91 -0.16
C ALA A 276 -1.97 -17.77 -0.79
N ARG A 277 -2.36 -18.85 -1.46
CA ARG A 277 -1.46 -19.82 -2.09
C ARG A 277 -1.80 -19.96 -3.56
N MET A 278 -0.81 -20.04 -4.43
CA MET A 278 -0.94 -20.38 -5.86
C MET A 278 0.04 -21.49 -6.24
N PRO A 279 -0.30 -22.38 -7.20
CA PRO A 279 0.70 -23.17 -7.90
C PRO A 279 1.59 -22.27 -8.76
N ARG A 280 2.72 -22.78 -9.21
CA ARG A 280 3.64 -22.03 -10.09
C ARG A 280 2.97 -21.48 -11.37
N LEU A 281 1.95 -22.13 -11.89
CA LEU A 281 1.19 -21.65 -13.04
C LEU A 281 0.34 -20.41 -12.76
N GLN A 282 0.10 -20.08 -11.50
CA GLN A 282 -0.66 -18.91 -11.06
C GLN A 282 -2.06 -18.77 -11.70
N ASN A 283 -2.68 -19.90 -11.99
CA ASN A 283 -4.04 -19.98 -12.56
C ASN A 283 -5.10 -20.45 -11.57
N THR A 284 -4.68 -20.67 -10.32
CA THR A 284 -5.53 -21.06 -9.19
C THR A 284 -5.06 -20.29 -7.96
N LEU A 285 -5.97 -19.72 -7.19
CA LEU A 285 -5.70 -19.09 -5.92
C LEU A 285 -6.55 -19.72 -4.83
N ASP A 286 -5.90 -20.20 -3.80
CA ASP A 286 -6.52 -20.72 -2.59
C ASP A 286 -6.21 -19.81 -1.40
N LEU A 287 -7.20 -19.48 -0.57
CA LEU A 287 -6.99 -18.79 0.69
C LEU A 287 -7.20 -19.75 1.85
N TYR A 288 -6.24 -19.79 2.74
CA TYR A 288 -6.28 -20.59 3.95
C TYR A 288 -6.25 -19.72 5.19
N SER A 289 -7.02 -20.09 6.21
CA SER A 289 -6.82 -19.66 7.58
C SER A 289 -5.91 -20.67 8.28
N VAL A 290 -4.83 -20.21 8.90
CA VAL A 290 -3.85 -21.03 9.63
C VAL A 290 -3.95 -20.71 11.11
N SER A 291 -4.19 -21.74 11.93
CA SER A 291 -4.25 -21.63 13.38
C SER A 291 -2.87 -21.33 13.96
N VAL A 292 -2.77 -20.32 14.83
CA VAL A 292 -1.52 -19.98 15.52
C VAL A 292 -1.14 -21.01 16.60
N LYS A 293 -2.07 -21.88 17.01
CA LYS A 293 -1.85 -22.86 18.11
C LYS A 293 -1.07 -24.08 17.66
N ASP A 294 -1.37 -24.56 16.45
CA ASP A 294 -0.87 -25.85 15.97
C ASP A 294 -0.48 -25.86 14.49
N GLY A 295 -0.64 -24.73 13.78
CA GLY A 295 -0.31 -24.60 12.36
C GLY A 295 -1.31 -25.29 11.43
N SER A 296 -2.40 -25.87 11.94
CA SER A 296 -3.43 -26.49 11.12
C SER A 296 -4.06 -25.46 10.19
N LYS A 297 -4.32 -25.83 8.94
CA LYS A 297 -4.89 -24.95 7.94
C LYS A 297 -6.32 -25.33 7.57
N LYS A 298 -7.15 -24.32 7.38
CA LYS A 298 -8.51 -24.46 6.89
C LYS A 298 -8.62 -23.74 5.55
N HIS A 299 -9.05 -24.43 4.51
CA HIS A 299 -9.33 -23.85 3.20
C HIS A 299 -10.65 -23.08 3.26
N ILE A 300 -10.66 -21.78 2.89
CA ILE A 300 -11.83 -20.91 3.02
C ILE A 300 -12.27 -20.25 1.71
N TYR A 301 -11.37 -20.20 0.71
CA TYR A 301 -11.70 -19.61 -0.60
C TYR A 301 -10.90 -20.28 -1.71
N HIS A 302 -11.52 -20.38 -2.88
CA HIS A 302 -10.93 -20.96 -4.08
C HIS A 302 -11.33 -20.15 -5.32
N GLU A 303 -10.37 -19.89 -6.18
CA GLU A 303 -10.56 -19.20 -7.44
C GLU A 303 -9.69 -19.84 -8.53
N THR A 304 -10.25 -20.01 -9.71
CA THR A 304 -9.52 -20.48 -10.89
C THR A 304 -9.77 -19.55 -12.07
N TYR A 305 -8.78 -19.43 -12.93
CA TYR A 305 -8.91 -18.73 -14.20
C TYR A 305 -8.12 -19.45 -15.29
N LYS A 306 -8.53 -19.28 -16.54
CA LYS A 306 -7.93 -19.98 -17.68
C LYS A 306 -6.49 -19.58 -18.01
N THR A 307 -6.06 -18.38 -17.56
CA THR A 307 -4.74 -17.83 -17.85
C THR A 307 -3.96 -17.57 -16.56
N TRP A 308 -4.16 -16.45 -15.92
CA TRP A 308 -3.38 -15.97 -14.80
C TRP A 308 -4.27 -15.21 -13.81
N ILE A 309 -3.94 -15.27 -12.52
CA ILE A 309 -4.69 -14.67 -11.42
C ILE A 309 -3.78 -13.72 -10.65
N ASP A 310 -4.27 -12.51 -10.36
CA ASP A 310 -3.60 -11.54 -9.47
C ASP A 310 -3.66 -11.98 -8.01
N TRP A 311 -2.63 -11.62 -7.23
CA TRP A 311 -2.63 -11.80 -5.80
C TRP A 311 -3.76 -11.00 -5.13
N MET A 312 -4.03 -11.35 -3.88
CA MET A 312 -4.96 -10.60 -3.02
C MET A 312 -4.19 -9.45 -2.37
N ASP A 313 -4.25 -8.26 -2.97
CA ASP A 313 -3.48 -7.11 -2.49
C ASP A 313 -4.15 -6.38 -1.33
N GLN A 314 -5.47 -6.52 -1.21
CA GLN A 314 -6.27 -5.83 -0.21
C GLN A 314 -7.31 -6.76 0.40
N VAL A 315 -7.26 -6.85 1.71
CA VAL A 315 -8.26 -7.53 2.53
C VAL A 315 -8.61 -6.62 3.70
N VAL A 316 -9.90 -6.38 3.91
CA VAL A 316 -10.40 -5.63 5.06
C VAL A 316 -11.16 -6.58 5.97
N PHE A 317 -10.62 -6.79 7.17
CA PHE A 317 -11.24 -7.64 8.19
C PHE A 317 -12.30 -6.88 8.96
N THR A 318 -13.37 -7.57 9.33
CA THR A 318 -14.48 -7.08 10.15
C THR A 318 -14.86 -8.15 11.17
N ASP A 319 -15.85 -7.89 12.02
CA ASP A 319 -16.28 -8.88 13.02
C ASP A 319 -16.87 -10.17 12.39
N LYS A 320 -17.44 -10.08 11.19
CA LYS A 320 -18.17 -11.19 10.54
C LYS A 320 -17.39 -11.92 9.48
N GLY A 321 -16.34 -11.33 8.94
CA GLY A 321 -15.57 -11.88 7.84
C GLY A 321 -14.69 -10.83 7.20
N LEU A 322 -14.29 -11.07 5.97
CA LEU A 322 -13.37 -10.21 5.24
C LEU A 322 -13.99 -9.70 3.93
N TYR A 323 -13.58 -8.50 3.55
CA TYR A 323 -13.90 -7.89 2.27
C TYR A 323 -12.65 -7.90 1.39
N MET A 324 -12.81 -8.31 0.14
CA MET A 324 -11.72 -8.42 -0.83
C MET A 324 -12.14 -7.93 -2.21
N VAL A 325 -11.17 -7.59 -3.04
CA VAL A 325 -11.39 -7.17 -4.43
C VAL A 325 -10.96 -8.29 -5.36
N ARG A 326 -11.88 -8.78 -6.21
CA ARG A 326 -11.61 -9.83 -7.21
C ARG A 326 -12.27 -9.50 -8.54
N ASN A 327 -11.78 -10.10 -9.64
CA ASN A 327 -12.23 -9.84 -11.02
C ASN A 327 -12.67 -11.09 -11.79
N PHE A 328 -12.62 -12.27 -11.19
CA PHE A 328 -12.79 -13.56 -11.87
C PHE A 328 -14.17 -13.77 -12.50
N GLU A 329 -15.25 -13.26 -11.90
CA GLU A 329 -16.61 -13.47 -12.41
C GLU A 329 -16.95 -12.57 -13.61
N THR A 330 -16.50 -11.32 -13.60
CA THR A 330 -16.97 -10.29 -14.53
C THR A 330 -15.87 -9.75 -15.46
N GLY A 331 -14.61 -10.07 -15.17
CA GLY A 331 -13.45 -9.43 -15.78
C GLY A 331 -13.15 -8.03 -15.24
N TRP A 332 -14.04 -7.49 -14.37
CA TRP A 332 -13.90 -6.19 -13.71
C TRP A 332 -13.71 -6.36 -12.21
N GLN A 333 -12.98 -5.45 -11.60
CA GLN A 333 -12.75 -5.51 -10.15
C GLN A 333 -14.04 -5.28 -9.37
N GLN A 334 -14.47 -6.27 -8.61
CA GLN A 334 -15.65 -6.20 -7.75
C GLN A 334 -15.27 -6.42 -6.29
N ILE A 335 -16.05 -5.88 -5.39
CA ILE A 335 -15.91 -6.09 -3.95
C ILE A 335 -16.75 -7.30 -3.56
N TYR A 336 -16.13 -8.21 -2.81
CA TYR A 336 -16.76 -9.41 -2.28
C TYR A 336 -16.65 -9.44 -0.76
N PHE A 337 -17.63 -10.03 -0.12
CA PHE A 337 -17.60 -10.45 1.28
C PHE A 337 -17.38 -11.96 1.35
N LEU A 338 -16.52 -12.40 2.27
CA LEU A 338 -16.27 -13.80 2.60
C LEU A 338 -16.34 -13.98 4.11
N SER A 339 -17.18 -14.92 4.60
CA SER A 339 -17.21 -15.28 6.01
C SER A 339 -15.95 -16.07 6.42
N TYR A 340 -15.55 -16.01 7.70
CA TYR A 340 -14.36 -16.72 8.21
C TYR A 340 -14.46 -18.24 8.09
N ASP A 341 -15.68 -18.79 8.06
CA ASP A 341 -15.88 -20.22 7.85
C ASP A 341 -15.92 -20.64 6.37
N GLY A 342 -15.85 -19.67 5.44
CA GLY A 342 -15.88 -19.91 4.00
C GLY A 342 -17.26 -20.25 3.43
N LYS A 343 -18.33 -20.21 4.23
CA LYS A 343 -19.67 -20.64 3.78
C LYS A 343 -20.46 -19.53 3.08
N GLU A 344 -20.23 -18.29 3.43
CA GLU A 344 -20.84 -17.14 2.75
C GLU A 344 -19.78 -16.45 1.89
N PHE A 345 -20.05 -16.43 0.59
CA PHE A 345 -19.29 -15.65 -0.40
C PHE A 345 -20.25 -14.85 -1.26
N ARG A 346 -20.15 -13.52 -1.21
CA ARG A 346 -21.16 -12.65 -1.84
C ARG A 346 -20.52 -11.44 -2.50
N ARG A 347 -20.84 -11.21 -3.77
CA ARG A 347 -20.49 -10.01 -4.50
C ARG A 347 -21.35 -8.82 -4.05
N LEU A 348 -20.72 -7.67 -3.80
CA LEU A 348 -21.38 -6.45 -3.37
C LEU A 348 -21.53 -5.42 -4.48
N THR A 349 -20.59 -5.40 -5.43
CA THR A 349 -20.57 -4.39 -6.51
C THR A 349 -20.78 -5.05 -7.87
N ASP A 350 -21.13 -4.24 -8.84
CA ASP A 350 -21.28 -4.60 -10.25
C ASP A 350 -20.67 -3.52 -11.16
N GLY A 351 -20.78 -3.71 -12.48
CA GLY A 351 -20.34 -2.76 -13.49
C GLY A 351 -18.84 -2.81 -13.75
N THR A 352 -18.38 -1.82 -14.48
CA THR A 352 -17.01 -1.76 -15.01
C THR A 352 -16.07 -1.00 -14.06
N ASN A 353 -15.60 -1.66 -13.01
CA ASN A 353 -14.73 -1.05 -12.00
C ASN A 353 -13.26 -1.37 -12.25
N TRP A 354 -12.41 -0.34 -12.16
CA TRP A 354 -10.96 -0.45 -12.18
C TRP A 354 -10.34 0.21 -10.95
N THR A 355 -9.15 -0.24 -10.57
CA THR A 355 -8.37 0.36 -9.47
C THR A 355 -9.23 0.50 -8.20
N VAL A 356 -9.98 -0.56 -7.89
CA VAL A 356 -10.86 -0.60 -6.71
C VAL A 356 -10.02 -0.70 -5.45
N SER A 357 -10.31 0.14 -4.47
CA SER A 357 -9.72 0.09 -3.14
C SER A 357 -10.80 0.24 -2.09
N VAL A 358 -10.96 -0.75 -1.22
CA VAL A 358 -11.85 -0.68 -0.07
C VAL A 358 -11.21 0.19 1.00
N LEU A 359 -11.90 1.26 1.38
CA LEU A 359 -11.38 2.27 2.32
C LEU A 359 -11.91 2.07 3.74
N ARG A 360 -13.17 1.65 3.86
CA ARG A 360 -13.87 1.51 5.14
C ARG A 360 -15.09 0.61 4.98
N VAL A 361 -15.37 -0.17 6.00
CA VAL A 361 -16.63 -0.92 6.16
C VAL A 361 -17.36 -0.40 7.39
N ASP A 362 -18.64 -0.05 7.25
CA ASP A 362 -19.56 0.22 8.36
C ASP A 362 -20.54 -0.95 8.46
N GLU A 363 -20.18 -1.97 9.24
CA GLU A 363 -21.00 -3.17 9.40
C GLU A 363 -22.39 -2.89 9.99
N LYS A 364 -22.50 -1.86 10.85
CA LYS A 364 -23.77 -1.50 11.48
C LYS A 364 -24.78 -0.97 10.48
N LYS A 365 -24.30 -0.24 9.47
CA LYS A 365 -25.14 0.28 8.38
C LYS A 365 -25.15 -0.65 7.16
N GLY A 366 -24.26 -1.63 7.09
CA GLY A 366 -24.06 -2.45 5.90
C GLY A 366 -23.53 -1.64 4.72
N GLU A 367 -22.71 -0.62 4.97
CA GLU A 367 -22.12 0.26 3.95
C GLU A 367 -20.63 -0.05 3.77
N VAL A 368 -20.18 -0.14 2.52
CA VAL A 368 -18.76 -0.25 2.16
C VAL A 368 -18.35 0.97 1.36
N PHE A 369 -17.33 1.68 1.82
CA PHE A 369 -16.76 2.85 1.17
C PHE A 369 -15.51 2.44 0.39
N PHE A 370 -15.42 2.90 -0.84
CA PHE A 370 -14.33 2.51 -1.74
C PHE A 370 -13.99 3.60 -2.75
N THR A 371 -12.81 3.52 -3.33
CA THR A 371 -12.48 4.26 -4.54
C THR A 371 -12.49 3.34 -5.74
N ALA A 372 -12.83 3.87 -6.89
CA ALA A 372 -12.76 3.16 -8.16
C ALA A 372 -12.71 4.14 -9.33
N LYS A 373 -12.15 3.69 -10.46
CA LYS A 373 -12.43 4.22 -11.78
C LYS A 373 -13.66 3.48 -12.29
N ARG A 374 -14.84 4.10 -12.16
CA ARG A 374 -16.14 3.47 -12.43
C ARG A 374 -16.97 4.25 -13.43
N ASP A 375 -17.24 5.52 -13.15
CA ASP A 375 -18.00 6.41 -14.03
C ASP A 375 -17.09 7.13 -15.03
N ALA A 376 -15.77 6.98 -14.89
CA ALA A 376 -14.75 7.45 -15.82
C ALA A 376 -13.55 6.48 -15.80
N SER A 377 -13.01 6.11 -16.98
CA SER A 377 -11.90 5.17 -17.09
C SER A 377 -10.56 5.74 -16.57
N VAL A 378 -10.38 7.04 -16.65
CA VAL A 378 -9.12 7.73 -16.32
C VAL A 378 -9.17 8.50 -14.99
N ARG A 379 -10.36 8.62 -14.37
CA ARG A 379 -10.54 9.34 -13.11
C ARG A 379 -11.12 8.43 -12.05
N GLN A 380 -10.56 8.52 -10.87
CA GLN A 380 -11.01 7.82 -9.68
C GLN A 380 -11.94 8.72 -8.88
N ALA A 381 -13.04 8.18 -8.39
CA ALA A 381 -13.94 8.84 -7.46
C ALA A 381 -14.15 8.00 -6.20
N VAL A 382 -14.72 8.61 -5.18
CA VAL A 382 -15.10 7.93 -3.92
C VAL A 382 -16.56 7.50 -4.03
N TYR A 383 -16.81 6.25 -3.69
CA TYR A 383 -18.12 5.62 -3.72
C TYR A 383 -18.47 4.98 -2.38
N LYS A 384 -19.77 4.73 -2.19
CA LYS A 384 -20.24 3.74 -1.23
C LYS A 384 -21.21 2.77 -1.89
N VAL A 385 -21.23 1.54 -1.43
CA VAL A 385 -22.27 0.55 -1.72
C VAL A 385 -23.00 0.23 -0.43
N ASP A 386 -24.33 0.19 -0.48
CA ASP A 386 -25.18 -0.19 0.65
C ASP A 386 -25.52 -1.68 0.67
N SER A 387 -26.22 -2.14 1.70
CA SER A 387 -26.63 -3.54 1.86
C SER A 387 -27.58 -4.04 0.76
N LYS A 388 -28.16 -3.15 -0.03
CA LYS A 388 -29.03 -3.47 -1.18
C LYS A 388 -28.25 -3.51 -2.50
N GLY A 389 -26.94 -3.25 -2.48
CA GLY A 389 -26.08 -3.17 -3.66
C GLY A 389 -26.19 -1.83 -4.42
N VAL A 390 -26.83 -0.82 -3.83
CA VAL A 390 -26.91 0.51 -4.46
C VAL A 390 -25.58 1.24 -4.28
N ILE A 391 -24.94 1.57 -5.41
CA ILE A 391 -23.67 2.29 -5.43
C ILE A 391 -23.92 3.78 -5.62
N THR A 392 -23.38 4.59 -4.73
CA THR A 392 -23.53 6.04 -4.71
C THR A 392 -22.15 6.69 -4.83
N ALA A 393 -21.97 7.62 -5.79
CA ALA A 393 -20.78 8.44 -5.89
C ALA A 393 -20.80 9.53 -4.80
N LEU A 394 -19.77 9.58 -3.98
CA LEU A 394 -19.59 10.57 -2.91
C LEU A 394 -18.77 11.77 -3.35
N THR A 395 -17.92 11.62 -4.35
CA THR A 395 -17.26 12.72 -5.05
C THR A 395 -17.72 12.77 -6.49
N ASP A 396 -17.60 13.95 -7.12
CA ASP A 396 -17.96 14.12 -8.52
C ASP A 396 -16.97 13.37 -9.44
N PRO A 397 -17.42 12.39 -10.25
CA PRO A 397 -16.57 11.65 -11.16
C PRO A 397 -15.93 12.48 -12.30
N ALA A 398 -16.35 13.72 -12.47
CA ALA A 398 -15.67 14.66 -13.37
C ALA A 398 -14.27 15.02 -12.88
N TYR A 399 -13.94 14.73 -11.62
CA TYR A 399 -12.65 14.99 -11.01
C TYR A 399 -11.98 13.68 -10.60
N ASN A 400 -10.65 13.70 -10.60
CA ASN A 400 -9.85 12.60 -10.03
C ASN A 400 -9.66 12.87 -8.54
N ALA A 401 -10.22 12.02 -7.67
CA ALA A 401 -10.14 12.13 -6.22
C ALA A 401 -9.07 11.17 -5.67
N VAL A 402 -8.11 11.69 -4.92
CA VAL A 402 -6.99 10.90 -4.36
C VAL A 402 -6.72 11.27 -2.90
N GLY A 403 -5.88 10.45 -2.22
CA GLY A 403 -5.46 10.72 -0.85
C GLY A 403 -6.60 10.62 0.18
N VAL A 404 -7.59 9.79 -0.07
CA VAL A 404 -8.80 9.68 0.75
C VAL A 404 -8.47 9.18 2.16
N LYS A 405 -8.92 9.91 3.18
CA LYS A 405 -8.77 9.57 4.59
C LYS A 405 -10.09 9.80 5.33
N PHE A 406 -10.68 8.74 5.86
CA PHE A 406 -11.90 8.84 6.69
C PHE A 406 -11.57 9.26 8.11
N SER A 407 -12.48 10.04 8.74
CA SER A 407 -12.46 10.28 10.19
C SER A 407 -12.64 8.96 10.95
N PRO A 408 -12.16 8.85 12.19
CA PRO A 408 -12.30 7.61 12.98
C PRO A 408 -13.74 7.10 13.07
N ASP A 409 -14.72 7.99 13.20
CA ASP A 409 -16.14 7.65 13.25
C ASP A 409 -16.81 7.49 11.85
N GLY A 410 -16.08 7.76 10.76
CA GLY A 410 -16.55 7.63 9.39
C GLY A 410 -17.56 8.68 8.94
N ARG A 411 -17.80 9.74 9.73
CA ARG A 411 -18.75 10.81 9.34
C ARG A 411 -18.21 11.75 8.30
N TYR A 412 -16.89 11.88 8.22
CA TYR A 412 -16.20 12.74 7.28
C TYR A 412 -15.10 11.97 6.55
N PHE A 413 -14.71 12.48 5.41
CA PHE A 413 -13.46 12.10 4.76
C PHE A 413 -12.80 13.32 4.11
N ILE A 414 -11.50 13.26 3.94
CA ILE A 414 -10.69 14.24 3.23
C ILE A 414 -10.28 13.63 1.90
N ALA A 415 -10.29 14.42 0.84
CA ALA A 415 -9.72 14.06 -0.44
C ALA A 415 -9.12 15.29 -1.13
N SER A 416 -8.10 15.05 -1.92
CA SER A 416 -7.63 15.98 -2.94
C SER A 416 -8.30 15.64 -4.26
N TYR A 417 -8.72 16.63 -5.03
CA TYR A 417 -9.34 16.43 -6.33
C TYR A 417 -8.92 17.47 -7.36
N SER A 418 -8.86 17.06 -8.62
CA SER A 418 -8.50 17.91 -9.76
C SER A 418 -9.00 17.31 -11.06
N ASN A 419 -8.99 18.10 -12.13
CA ASN A 419 -9.11 17.64 -13.52
C ASN A 419 -8.31 18.56 -14.45
N VAL A 420 -8.42 18.36 -15.76
CA VAL A 420 -7.63 19.11 -16.76
C VAL A 420 -7.87 20.63 -16.75
N THR A 421 -8.99 21.09 -16.20
CA THR A 421 -9.36 22.53 -16.15
C THR A 421 -9.43 23.07 -14.73
N THR A 422 -9.30 22.20 -13.73
CA THR A 422 -9.41 22.59 -12.32
C THR A 422 -8.12 22.18 -11.59
N PRO A 423 -7.33 23.15 -11.12
CA PRO A 423 -6.18 22.91 -10.27
C PRO A 423 -6.55 22.16 -9.01
N THR A 424 -5.55 21.56 -8.37
CA THR A 424 -5.75 20.74 -7.19
C THR A 424 -6.46 21.49 -6.06
N LYS A 425 -7.53 20.88 -5.56
CA LYS A 425 -8.23 21.31 -4.34
C LYS A 425 -8.15 20.21 -3.29
N VAL A 426 -8.07 20.61 -2.04
CA VAL A 426 -8.19 19.71 -0.89
C VAL A 426 -9.46 20.07 -0.14
N ALA A 427 -10.31 19.09 0.13
CA ALA A 427 -11.58 19.33 0.78
C ALA A 427 -11.95 18.26 1.81
N VAL A 428 -12.78 18.64 2.78
CA VAL A 428 -13.46 17.77 3.72
C VAL A 428 -14.88 17.54 3.25
N PHE A 429 -15.29 16.28 3.19
CA PHE A 429 -16.61 15.82 2.75
C PHE A 429 -17.35 15.15 3.91
N GLN A 430 -18.67 15.29 3.95
CA GLN A 430 -19.54 14.63 4.93
C GLN A 430 -20.19 13.41 4.30
N THR A 431 -20.04 12.22 4.90
CA THR A 431 -20.49 10.95 4.33
C THR A 431 -22.02 10.76 4.34
N SER A 432 -22.75 11.50 5.20
CA SER A 432 -24.23 11.44 5.29
C SER A 432 -24.93 12.24 4.21
N GLU A 433 -24.25 13.18 3.56
CA GLU A 433 -24.85 13.92 2.46
C GLU A 433 -24.93 13.05 1.22
N GLY A 434 -26.10 13.02 0.58
CA GLY A 434 -26.37 12.14 -0.54
C GLY A 434 -25.54 12.49 -1.78
N GLY A 435 -24.94 11.48 -2.35
CA GLY A 435 -24.33 11.52 -3.67
C GLY A 435 -25.29 11.02 -4.74
N MET A 436 -24.83 10.94 -5.99
CA MET A 436 -25.63 10.40 -7.09
C MET A 436 -25.46 8.89 -7.21
N VAL A 437 -26.56 8.17 -7.47
CA VAL A 437 -26.51 6.74 -7.76
C VAL A 437 -25.69 6.48 -9.03
N SER A 438 -24.60 5.74 -8.88
CA SER A 438 -23.72 5.35 -9.97
C SER A 438 -24.25 4.10 -10.67
N LYS A 439 -24.40 4.16 -11.98
CA LYS A 439 -24.84 3.02 -12.80
C LYS A 439 -23.68 2.17 -13.33
N GLY A 440 -22.43 2.62 -13.16
CA GLY A 440 -21.22 1.87 -13.50
C GLY A 440 -21.10 1.45 -14.96
N HIS A 441 -21.52 2.29 -15.82
CA HIS A 441 -21.34 2.10 -17.26
C HIS A 441 -20.00 2.70 -17.65
N GLY A 442 -19.00 1.89 -17.88
CA GLY A 442 -17.61 2.22 -18.19
C GLY A 442 -17.34 3.56 -18.86
N GLY A 443 -16.14 4.01 -18.80
CA GLY A 443 -15.63 5.34 -19.13
C GLY A 443 -16.20 6.11 -20.32
N ASP A 444 -16.81 5.39 -21.27
CA ASP A 444 -17.34 5.98 -22.49
C ASP A 444 -18.54 6.91 -22.28
N ILE A 445 -19.38 6.62 -21.30
CA ILE A 445 -20.60 7.43 -21.05
C ILE A 445 -20.28 8.69 -20.28
N ALA A 446 -19.37 8.64 -19.32
CA ALA A 446 -18.98 9.80 -18.55
C ALA A 446 -18.27 10.85 -19.42
N GLU A 447 -17.47 10.42 -20.39
CA GLU A 447 -16.71 11.33 -21.25
C GLU A 447 -17.44 11.79 -22.50
N ALA A 448 -18.19 10.93 -23.17
CA ALA A 448 -19.06 11.32 -24.29
C ALA A 448 -20.16 12.30 -23.85
N ASN A 449 -20.66 12.19 -22.62
CA ASN A 449 -21.68 13.07 -22.05
C ASN A 449 -21.12 14.31 -21.34
N LEU A 450 -19.80 14.43 -21.17
CA LEU A 450 -19.18 15.66 -20.62
C LEU A 450 -19.42 16.92 -21.47
N ARG A 451 -19.86 16.79 -22.72
CA ARG A 451 -20.22 17.89 -23.61
C ARG A 451 -21.72 18.14 -23.74
N GLY A 452 -22.58 17.34 -23.10
CA GLY A 452 -24.04 17.39 -23.28
C GLY A 452 -24.80 17.92 -22.05
N PRO A 453 -26.16 17.79 -22.07
CA PRO A 453 -27.02 18.22 -20.97
C PRO A 453 -26.72 17.59 -19.61
N VAL A 454 -26.04 16.44 -19.58
CA VAL A 454 -25.59 15.77 -18.35
C VAL A 454 -24.50 16.60 -17.67
N MET A 455 -23.55 17.19 -18.42
CA MET A 455 -22.56 18.11 -17.85
C MET A 455 -23.19 19.40 -17.30
N GLN A 456 -24.27 19.90 -17.89
CA GLN A 456 -24.99 21.02 -17.31
C GLN A 456 -25.67 20.67 -15.98
N LYS A 457 -26.15 19.43 -15.82
CA LYS A 457 -26.66 18.91 -14.54
C LYS A 457 -25.52 18.67 -13.54
N LEU A 458 -24.37 18.16 -13.97
CA LEU A 458 -23.17 17.99 -13.16
C LEU A 458 -22.65 19.34 -12.65
N ARG A 459 -22.53 20.33 -13.53
CA ARG A 459 -22.11 21.70 -13.17
C ARG A 459 -23.09 22.42 -12.26
N LYS A 460 -24.36 21.99 -12.20
CA LYS A 460 -25.38 22.55 -11.29
C LYS A 460 -25.39 21.93 -9.90
N GLY A 461 -24.37 21.17 -9.52
CA GLY A 461 -24.22 20.65 -8.16
C GLY A 461 -25.10 19.44 -7.83
N VAL A 462 -25.46 18.64 -8.83
CA VAL A 462 -26.25 17.40 -8.66
C VAL A 462 -25.36 16.19 -8.39
N TYR A 463 -24.06 16.31 -8.64
CA TYR A 463 -23.08 15.25 -8.38
C TYR A 463 -22.18 15.60 -7.19
N GLY A 464 -22.05 14.61 -6.34
CA GLY A 464 -21.10 14.65 -5.25
C GLY A 464 -21.53 15.49 -4.06
N LEU A 465 -20.89 15.22 -2.98
CA LEU A 465 -21.00 16.01 -1.76
C LEU A 465 -20.42 17.39 -2.01
N LYS A 466 -21.03 18.42 -1.45
CA LYS A 466 -20.39 19.73 -1.33
C LYS A 466 -19.22 19.58 -0.37
N GLY A 467 -18.03 19.35 -0.90
CA GLY A 467 -16.81 19.38 -0.11
C GLY A 467 -16.55 20.79 0.41
N MET A 468 -16.27 20.90 1.68
CA MET A 468 -15.72 22.13 2.27
C MET A 468 -14.27 22.25 1.82
N VAL A 469 -13.99 23.17 0.90
CA VAL A 469 -12.64 23.39 0.37
C VAL A 469 -11.76 23.98 1.48
N VAL A 470 -10.68 23.27 1.77
CA VAL A 470 -9.67 23.64 2.78
C VAL A 470 -8.50 24.38 2.13
N ALA A 471 -8.15 23.99 0.91
CA ALA A 471 -7.11 24.62 0.12
C ALA A 471 -7.44 24.49 -1.38
N ASP A 472 -7.11 25.53 -2.12
CA ASP A 472 -7.28 25.64 -3.57
C ASP A 472 -5.95 26.07 -4.19
N ALA A 473 -5.45 25.29 -5.14
CA ALA A 473 -4.22 25.68 -5.85
C ALA A 473 -4.45 26.83 -6.84
N ALA A 474 -5.69 27.09 -7.27
CA ALA A 474 -6.00 28.21 -8.14
C ALA A 474 -6.02 29.53 -7.34
N THR A 475 -5.28 30.53 -7.80
CA THR A 475 -5.40 31.90 -7.32
C THR A 475 -6.56 32.63 -8.04
N GLU A 476 -6.87 33.85 -7.61
CA GLU A 476 -7.87 34.70 -8.28
C GLU A 476 -7.52 35.04 -9.74
N SER A 477 -6.22 34.99 -10.08
CA SER A 477 -5.75 35.25 -11.45
C SER A 477 -5.82 34.02 -12.36
N TYR A 478 -6.08 32.82 -11.82
CA TYR A 478 -6.13 31.63 -12.63
C TYR A 478 -7.29 31.64 -13.62
N ASN A 479 -6.98 31.53 -14.90
CA ASN A 479 -7.96 31.38 -15.97
C ASN A 479 -7.60 30.15 -16.82
N PRO A 480 -8.43 29.08 -16.82
CA PRO A 480 -8.13 27.87 -17.59
C PRO A 480 -7.98 28.09 -19.09
N ALA A 481 -8.50 29.21 -19.65
CA ALA A 481 -8.34 29.53 -21.05
C ALA A 481 -6.90 29.93 -21.44
N ASP A 482 -6.08 30.29 -20.45
CA ASP A 482 -4.68 30.71 -20.68
C ASP A 482 -3.74 29.48 -20.76
N TYR A 483 -4.25 28.26 -20.57
CA TYR A 483 -3.49 27.03 -20.56
C TYR A 483 -3.90 26.08 -21.70
N ALA A 484 -2.93 25.29 -22.17
CA ALA A 484 -3.23 24.20 -23.10
C ALA A 484 -4.04 23.12 -22.37
N LEU A 485 -5.24 22.85 -22.86
CA LEU A 485 -6.11 21.84 -22.29
C LEU A 485 -5.85 20.48 -22.95
N GLY A 486 -5.60 19.46 -22.12
CA GLY A 486 -5.55 18.08 -22.59
C GLY A 486 -6.92 17.62 -23.11
N GLN A 487 -6.92 16.91 -24.23
CA GLN A 487 -8.10 16.20 -24.71
C GLN A 487 -7.91 14.69 -24.49
N LEU A 488 -8.95 14.06 -23.95
CA LEU A 488 -9.01 12.61 -23.91
C LEU A 488 -9.55 12.13 -25.25
N VAL A 489 -8.81 11.24 -25.92
CA VAL A 489 -9.21 10.58 -27.16
C VAL A 489 -9.43 9.09 -26.90
N HIS A 490 -10.54 8.57 -27.40
CA HIS A 490 -10.81 7.14 -27.39
C HIS A 490 -10.30 6.54 -28.72
N MET A 491 -9.55 5.47 -28.62
CA MET A 491 -9.11 4.68 -29.78
C MET A 491 -9.57 3.24 -29.59
N THR A 492 -10.39 2.76 -30.50
CA THR A 492 -10.79 1.35 -30.49
C THR A 492 -9.72 0.52 -31.18
N THR A 493 -9.23 -0.50 -30.50
CA THR A 493 -8.26 -1.46 -31.06
C THR A 493 -8.96 -2.41 -32.05
N PRO A 494 -8.21 -3.08 -32.96
CA PRO A 494 -8.80 -3.99 -33.95
C PRO A 494 -9.62 -5.14 -33.35
N ASP A 495 -9.35 -5.54 -32.12
CA ASP A 495 -10.10 -6.54 -31.34
C ASP A 495 -11.30 -5.95 -30.57
N GLY A 496 -11.61 -4.65 -30.78
CA GLY A 496 -12.79 -3.99 -30.23
C GLY A 496 -12.63 -3.44 -28.80
N PHE A 497 -11.42 -3.42 -28.26
CA PHE A 497 -11.16 -2.78 -26.96
C PHE A 497 -11.07 -1.25 -27.14
N THR A 498 -11.71 -0.50 -26.24
CA THR A 498 -11.72 0.99 -26.28
C THR A 498 -11.25 1.57 -24.97
#